data_bff0b1e665961b20fa7e634a8fc31417
#
_entry.id   bff0b1e665961b20fa7e634a8fc31417
#
_cell.length_a   1.000
_cell.length_b   1.000
_cell.length_c   1.000
_cell.angle_alpha   90.00
_cell.angle_beta   90.00
_cell.angle_gamma   90.00
#
_symmetry.space_group_name_H-M   'P 1'
#
loop_
_entity.id
_entity.type
_entity.pdbx_description
1 polymer ?
#
loop_
_entity_poly.entity_id
_entity_poly.type
_entity_poly.pdbx_seq_one_letter_code
_entity_poly.pdbx_strand_id
1 'polypeptide(L)'
;KVVEWDSTNNLLHYIQTRFNDEGVDSNGNLTAFSGANVVTGISSSATGTPGGSTTVDNITFTSGYAASEIDADTGDVLYIENRAPITRASDQTENVKLIVEF
;
A
#
# COMPACT_ATOMS: atom_id res chain seq x y z
N LYS A 1 -0.15 -8.80 -0.38
CA LYS A 1 0.02 -9.62 0.83
C LYS A 1 -1.35 -10.13 1.27
N VAL A 2 -1.49 -11.44 1.46
CA VAL A 2 -2.71 -12.04 2.02
C VAL A 2 -2.82 -11.67 3.49
N VAL A 3 -4.01 -11.27 3.89
CA VAL A 3 -4.39 -10.95 5.28
C VAL A 3 -5.17 -12.10 5.89
N GLU A 4 -6.21 -12.56 5.19
CA GLU A 4 -7.12 -13.59 5.69
C GLU A 4 -7.71 -14.40 4.53
N TRP A 5 -8.06 -15.64 4.82
CA TRP A 5 -8.85 -16.51 3.96
C TRP A 5 -10.09 -16.97 4.69
N ASP A 6 -11.25 -16.51 4.25
CA ASP A 6 -12.54 -17.02 4.70
C ASP A 6 -12.96 -18.21 3.85
N SER A 7 -12.81 -19.40 4.39
CA SER A 7 -13.15 -20.64 3.72
C SER A 7 -14.66 -20.89 3.62
N THR A 8 -15.48 -20.21 4.40
CA THR A 8 -16.94 -20.36 4.39
C THR A 8 -17.54 -19.69 3.16
N ASN A 9 -17.05 -18.49 2.87
CA ASN A 9 -17.54 -17.67 1.77
C ASN A 9 -16.58 -17.69 0.55
N ASN A 10 -15.43 -18.37 0.67
CA ASN A 10 -14.36 -18.37 -0.33
C ASN A 10 -13.82 -16.96 -0.64
N LEU A 11 -13.64 -16.15 0.38
CA LEU A 11 -13.15 -14.80 0.27
C LEU A 11 -11.66 -14.69 0.65
N LEU A 12 -10.89 -14.06 -0.19
CA LEU A 12 -9.50 -13.75 0.07
C LEU A 12 -9.35 -12.26 0.40
N HIS A 13 -8.97 -11.95 1.63
CA HIS A 13 -8.64 -10.60 2.05
C HIS A 13 -7.14 -10.35 1.83
N TYR A 14 -6.81 -9.28 1.14
CA TYR A 14 -5.44 -8.96 0.83
C TYR A 14 -5.17 -7.45 0.84
N ILE A 15 -3.92 -7.12 1.09
CA ILE A 15 -3.40 -5.75 0.92
C ILE A 15 -2.49 -5.78 -0.29
N GLN A 16 -2.75 -4.89 -1.24
CA GLN A 16 -1.86 -4.64 -2.36
C GLN A 16 -0.87 -3.54 -1.97
N THR A 17 0.40 -3.84 -2.04
CA THR A 17 1.48 -2.89 -1.76
C THR A 17 2.38 -2.79 -2.98
N ARG A 18 2.97 -1.62 -3.19
CA ARG A 18 4.01 -1.44 -4.20
C ARG A 18 5.24 -2.28 -3.83
N PHE A 19 5.70 -3.08 -4.77
CA PHE A 19 6.91 -3.87 -4.63
C PHE A 19 7.67 -3.89 -5.96
N ASN A 20 8.88 -3.36 -5.99
CA ASN A 20 9.75 -3.31 -7.17
C ASN A 20 9.05 -2.81 -8.44
N ASP A 21 8.19 -1.83 -8.33
CA ASP A 21 7.37 -1.28 -9.41
C ASP A 21 6.46 -2.30 -10.13
N GLU A 22 6.28 -3.48 -9.58
CA GLU A 22 5.29 -4.44 -10.07
C GLU A 22 3.88 -4.00 -9.69
N GLY A 23 2.94 -4.17 -10.62
CA GLY A 23 1.54 -3.80 -10.40
C GLY A 23 1.29 -2.30 -10.30
N VAL A 24 2.14 -1.48 -10.92
CA VAL A 24 1.98 -0.04 -11.03
C VAL A 24 1.77 0.39 -12.48
N ASP A 25 1.07 1.50 -12.67
CA ASP A 25 0.92 2.15 -13.97
C ASP A 25 2.15 3.01 -14.32
N SER A 26 2.11 3.65 -15.48
CA SER A 26 3.19 4.53 -15.96
C SER A 26 3.45 5.76 -15.07
N ASN A 27 2.50 6.11 -14.20
CA ASN A 27 2.61 7.21 -13.24
C ASN A 27 3.08 6.73 -11.87
N GLY A 28 3.26 5.42 -11.71
CA GLY A 28 3.66 4.81 -10.46
C GLY A 28 2.53 4.54 -9.47
N ASN A 29 1.26 4.66 -9.88
CA ASN A 29 0.11 4.34 -9.06
C ASN A 29 -0.17 2.83 -9.09
N LEU A 30 -0.64 2.29 -7.97
CA LEU A 30 -1.02 0.89 -7.90
C LEU A 30 -2.16 0.57 -8.86
N THR A 31 -2.00 -0.49 -9.64
CA THR A 31 -3.06 -1.03 -10.49
C THR A 31 -3.78 -2.14 -9.75
N ALA A 32 -5.08 -1.98 -9.52
CA ALA A 32 -5.88 -3.00 -8.86
C ALA A 32 -5.90 -4.31 -9.68
N PHE A 33 -5.95 -5.43 -8.99
CA PHE A 33 -6.20 -6.71 -9.65
C PHE A 33 -7.54 -6.69 -10.37
N SER A 34 -7.57 -7.24 -11.56
CA SER A 34 -8.79 -7.30 -12.37
C SER A 34 -8.77 -8.52 -13.31
N GLY A 35 -9.96 -8.85 -13.83
CA GLY A 35 -10.13 -9.96 -14.76
C GLY A 35 -10.11 -11.34 -14.10
N ALA A 36 -10.46 -12.37 -14.86
CA ALA A 36 -10.55 -13.77 -14.40
C ALA A 36 -9.20 -14.51 -14.56
N ASN A 37 -8.12 -13.90 -14.17
CA ASN A 37 -6.80 -14.50 -14.22
C ASN A 37 -6.52 -15.31 -12.95
N VAL A 38 -5.75 -16.40 -13.10
CA VAL A 38 -5.34 -17.20 -11.96
C VAL A 38 -4.42 -16.39 -11.05
N VAL A 39 -4.78 -16.33 -9.78
CA VAL A 39 -3.92 -15.78 -8.72
C VAL A 39 -3.17 -16.93 -8.07
N THR A 40 -1.87 -16.82 -7.96
CA THR A 40 -1.00 -17.85 -7.36
C THR A 40 -0.26 -17.29 -6.15
N GLY A 41 -0.35 -17.98 -5.04
CA GLY A 41 0.42 -17.65 -3.84
C GLY A 41 1.88 -18.06 -4.01
N ILE A 42 2.81 -17.09 -3.92
CA ILE A 42 4.24 -17.33 -4.16
C ILE A 42 4.80 -18.37 -3.17
N SER A 43 4.47 -18.24 -1.90
CA SER A 43 5.00 -19.14 -0.86
C SER A 43 4.24 -20.45 -0.73
N SER A 44 2.91 -20.42 -0.94
CA SER A 44 2.04 -21.57 -0.74
C SER A 44 1.82 -22.40 -2.00
N SER A 45 2.09 -21.84 -3.18
CA SER A 45 1.70 -22.37 -4.49
C SER A 45 0.17 -22.62 -4.63
N ALA A 46 -0.61 -22.12 -3.68
CA ALA A 46 -2.08 -22.18 -3.78
C ALA A 46 -2.56 -21.32 -4.93
N THR A 47 -3.54 -21.80 -5.66
CA THR A 47 -4.10 -21.09 -6.81
C THR A 47 -5.60 -20.88 -6.66
N GLY A 48 -6.09 -19.77 -7.21
CA GLY A 48 -7.50 -19.46 -7.29
C GLY A 48 -7.80 -18.58 -8.49
N THR A 49 -8.96 -18.74 -9.08
CA THR A 49 -9.41 -17.86 -10.15
C THR A 49 -10.58 -17.04 -9.63
N PRO A 50 -10.42 -15.74 -9.42
CA PRO A 50 -11.53 -14.87 -9.06
C PRO A 50 -12.59 -14.88 -10.16
N GLY A 51 -13.85 -14.90 -9.79
CA GLY A 51 -14.93 -14.93 -10.77
C GLY A 51 -16.28 -14.66 -10.14
N GLY A 52 -17.22 -14.36 -11.01
CA GLY A 52 -18.60 -14.11 -10.61
C GLY A 52 -18.84 -12.68 -10.12
N SER A 53 -20.13 -12.32 -10.12
CA SER A 53 -20.64 -11.07 -9.58
C SER A 53 -21.72 -11.45 -8.58
N THR A 54 -21.49 -11.19 -7.31
CA THR A 54 -22.37 -11.55 -6.21
C THR A 54 -22.19 -10.59 -5.06
N THR A 55 -23.07 -10.69 -4.07
CA THR A 55 -22.95 -9.95 -2.81
C THR A 55 -22.80 -10.95 -1.68
N VAL A 56 -21.75 -10.82 -0.88
CA VAL A 56 -21.47 -11.63 0.30
C VAL A 56 -21.19 -10.68 1.45
N ASP A 57 -21.85 -10.84 2.58
CA ASP A 57 -21.70 -9.99 3.77
C ASP A 57 -21.77 -8.47 3.48
N ASN A 58 -22.74 -8.09 2.63
CA ASN A 58 -22.93 -6.72 2.13
C ASN A 58 -21.78 -6.16 1.24
N ILE A 59 -20.80 -6.97 0.90
CA ILE A 59 -19.75 -6.60 -0.04
C ILE A 59 -20.18 -7.05 -1.44
N THR A 60 -20.21 -6.13 -2.38
CA THR A 60 -20.54 -6.44 -3.78
C THR A 60 -19.28 -6.71 -4.58
N PHE A 61 -19.26 -7.87 -5.25
CA PHE A 61 -18.18 -8.29 -6.12
C PHE A 61 -18.56 -8.08 -7.59
N THR A 62 -17.62 -7.62 -8.38
CA THR A 62 -17.73 -7.52 -9.83
C THR A 62 -16.59 -8.32 -10.45
N SER A 63 -16.92 -9.34 -11.22
CA SER A 63 -15.91 -10.25 -11.81
C SER A 63 -14.96 -10.85 -10.77
N GLY A 64 -15.45 -11.13 -9.58
CA GLY A 64 -14.68 -11.71 -8.49
C GLY A 64 -13.89 -10.74 -7.62
N TYR A 65 -14.04 -9.44 -7.85
CA TYR A 65 -13.35 -8.41 -7.05
C TYR A 65 -14.33 -7.46 -6.40
N ALA A 66 -14.06 -7.09 -5.16
CA ALA A 66 -14.74 -5.99 -4.48
C ALA A 66 -13.96 -4.69 -4.67
N ALA A 67 -14.64 -3.56 -4.49
CA ALA A 67 -13.96 -2.27 -4.41
C ALA A 67 -13.00 -2.27 -3.21
N SER A 68 -11.87 -1.58 -3.33
CA SER A 68 -10.95 -1.40 -2.23
C SER A 68 -11.59 -0.55 -1.12
N GLU A 69 -11.33 -0.90 0.13
CA GLU A 69 -11.76 -0.08 1.29
C GLU A 69 -10.93 1.20 1.40
N ILE A 70 -9.72 1.17 0.90
CA ILE A 70 -8.80 2.30 0.88
C ILE A 70 -8.28 2.45 -0.56
N ASP A 71 -8.59 3.58 -1.17
CA ASP A 71 -8.00 3.95 -2.45
C ASP A 71 -6.66 4.65 -2.18
N ALA A 72 -5.58 4.01 -2.57
CA ALA A 72 -4.27 4.62 -2.50
C ALA A 72 -4.16 5.79 -3.49
N ASP A 73 -3.35 6.78 -3.14
CA ASP A 73 -3.00 7.91 -4.01
C ASP A 73 -4.18 8.84 -4.38
N THR A 74 -5.28 8.81 -3.62
CA THR A 74 -6.49 9.61 -3.89
C THR A 74 -6.71 10.77 -2.90
N GLY A 75 -5.84 10.93 -1.94
CA GLY A 75 -5.96 11.99 -0.94
C GLY A 75 -5.59 13.38 -1.48
N ASP A 76 -6.21 14.41 -0.91
CA ASP A 76 -5.80 15.80 -1.13
C ASP A 76 -4.65 16.16 -0.19
N VAL A 77 -3.65 16.86 -0.72
CA VAL A 77 -2.58 17.40 0.10
C VAL A 77 -3.08 18.66 0.80
N LEU A 78 -3.27 18.57 2.11
CA LEU A 78 -3.77 19.70 2.90
C LEU A 78 -2.66 20.70 3.28
N TYR A 79 -1.44 20.23 3.43
CA TYR A 79 -0.32 21.05 3.87
C TYR A 79 1.02 20.44 3.48
N ILE A 80 1.90 21.27 2.91
CA ILE A 80 3.29 20.92 2.65
C ILE A 80 4.16 21.94 3.37
N GLU A 81 5.07 21.48 4.23
CA GLU A 81 6.08 22.32 4.84
C GLU A 81 7.45 22.03 4.22
N ASN A 82 8.00 23.04 3.56
CA ASN A 82 9.36 23.00 3.02
C ASN A 82 10.11 24.20 3.57
N ARG A 83 10.79 24.01 4.69
CA ARG A 83 11.61 25.06 5.32
C ARG A 83 13.02 25.03 4.74
N ALA A 84 13.51 26.20 4.41
CA ALA A 84 14.94 26.33 4.10
C ALA A 84 15.79 25.93 5.31
N PRO A 85 16.96 25.30 5.10
CA PRO A 85 17.88 25.03 6.19
C PRO A 85 18.22 26.31 6.96
N ILE A 86 18.28 26.21 8.28
CA ILE A 86 18.70 27.33 9.12
C ILE A 86 20.18 27.58 8.82
N THR A 87 20.49 28.77 8.33
CA THR A 87 21.87 29.22 8.16
C THR A 87 22.29 30.04 9.36
N ARG A 88 23.50 29.79 9.87
CA ARG A 88 24.05 30.60 10.95
C ARG A 88 24.36 31.99 10.44
N ALA A 89 24.15 32.98 11.31
CA ALA A 89 24.70 34.30 11.10
C ALA A 89 26.27 34.23 11.16
N SER A 90 26.92 35.01 10.36
CA SER A 90 28.40 34.98 10.25
C SER A 90 29.13 35.38 11.53
N ASP A 91 28.44 36.06 12.43
CA ASP A 91 28.91 36.50 13.74
C ASP A 91 28.56 35.55 14.89
N GLN A 92 27.89 34.44 14.60
CA GLN A 92 27.49 33.46 15.58
C GLN A 92 28.65 32.48 15.88
N THR A 93 29.02 32.37 17.16
CA THR A 93 30.02 31.42 17.64
C THR A 93 29.37 30.28 18.40
N GLU A 94 29.94 29.10 18.28
CA GLU A 94 29.48 27.90 18.93
C GLU A 94 30.62 27.24 19.71
N ASN A 95 30.36 26.90 20.98
CA ASN A 95 31.28 26.15 21.81
C ASN A 95 30.70 24.77 22.11
N VAL A 96 31.37 23.70 21.73
CA VAL A 96 31.03 22.34 22.06
C VAL A 96 31.96 21.85 23.16
N LYS A 97 31.39 21.43 24.31
CA LYS A 97 32.12 20.76 25.39
C LYS A 97 31.78 19.28 25.37
N LEU A 98 32.80 18.45 25.22
CA LEU A 98 32.67 17.00 25.36
C LEU A 98 33.22 16.59 26.74
N ILE A 99 32.39 15.95 27.56
CA ILE A 99 32.79 15.33 28.83
C ILE A 99 32.79 13.82 28.59
N VAL A 100 33.95 13.20 28.77
CA VAL A 100 34.10 11.75 28.65
C VAL A 100 34.43 11.22 30.04
N GLU A 101 33.60 10.34 30.58
CA GLU A 101 33.87 9.54 31.79
C GLU A 101 34.40 8.18 31.36
N PHE A 102 35.44 7.74 32.04
CA PHE A 102 36.07 6.43 31.84
C PHE A 102 35.75 5.51 33.02
#